data_43c3a82044f9e8410bee13c22b020e93
#
_entry.id   43c3a82044f9e8410bee13c22b020e93
#
_cell.length_a   1.000
_cell.length_b   1.000
_cell.length_c   1.000
_cell.angle_alpha   90.00
_cell.angle_beta   90.00
_cell.angle_gamma   90.00
#
_symmetry.space_group_name_H-M   'P 1'
#
loop_
_entity.id
_entity.type
_entity.pdbx_description
1 polymer ?
#
loop_
_entity_poly.entity_id
_entity_poly.type
_entity_poly.pdbx_seq_one_letter_code
_entity_poly.pdbx_strand_id
1 'polypeptide(L)'
;MYYFLTASKDTTIFSQQAVQNTGLDEILEVSKVYYGNLKDTARSLVKFDLNTLPSKLSSGAVTMSEAQIVIRETQPSEIALAYSLHIHPISQSWEMGIGTRFDNISTDGCTWNYRASGSK
;
A
#
# COMPACT_ATOMS: atom_id res chain seq x y z
N MET A 1 6.23 23.99 11.68
CA MET A 1 7.00 22.73 11.91
C MET A 1 6.17 21.57 11.38
N TYR A 2 6.79 20.65 10.67
CA TYR A 2 6.13 19.44 10.17
C TYR A 2 6.55 18.24 10.98
N TYR A 3 5.61 17.36 11.28
CA TYR A 3 5.87 16.06 11.89
C TYR A 3 5.64 14.97 10.82
N PHE A 4 6.70 14.26 10.47
CA PHE A 4 6.66 13.24 9.43
C PHE A 4 6.53 11.84 10.03
N LEU A 5 5.66 11.06 9.42
CA LEU A 5 5.53 9.63 9.66
C LEU A 5 5.84 8.89 8.36
N THR A 6 6.75 7.97 8.41
CA THR A 6 7.03 7.06 7.28
C THR A 6 6.16 5.81 7.40
N ALA A 7 5.89 5.18 6.27
CA ALA A 7 5.20 3.90 6.26
C ALA A 7 6.01 2.86 7.06
N SER A 8 5.34 2.11 7.92
CA SER A 8 5.94 1.03 8.70
C SER A 8 5.86 -0.31 7.98
N LYS A 9 4.90 -0.47 7.09
CA LYS A 9 4.80 -1.58 6.17
C LYS A 9 3.95 -1.20 4.96
N ASP A 10 4.25 -1.79 3.84
CA ASP A 10 3.54 -1.61 2.60
C ASP A 10 3.63 -2.85 1.72
N THR A 11 2.78 -2.95 0.73
CA THR A 11 2.78 -3.99 -0.29
C THR A 11 1.80 -3.64 -1.40
N THR A 12 1.97 -4.25 -2.56
CA THR A 12 0.99 -4.22 -3.65
C THR A 12 0.31 -5.59 -3.78
N ILE A 13 -0.99 -5.60 -4.06
CA ILE A 13 -1.75 -6.80 -4.37
C ILE A 13 -2.30 -6.73 -5.79
N PHE A 14 -2.18 -7.82 -6.54
CA PHE A 14 -2.50 -7.89 -7.98
C PHE A 14 -3.63 -8.88 -8.23
N SER A 15 -4.68 -8.44 -8.93
CA SER A 15 -5.85 -9.28 -9.18
C SER A 15 -5.56 -10.49 -10.08
N GLN A 16 -4.64 -10.35 -11.03
CA GLN A 16 -4.25 -11.45 -11.93
C GLN A 16 -3.12 -12.31 -11.38
N GLN A 17 -2.45 -11.86 -10.32
CA GLN A 17 -1.47 -12.62 -9.54
C GLN A 17 -1.98 -12.81 -8.11
N ALA A 18 -3.17 -13.35 -7.99
CA ALA A 18 -3.98 -13.32 -6.78
C ALA A 18 -3.40 -14.06 -5.56
N VAL A 19 -2.37 -14.85 -5.75
CA VAL A 19 -1.65 -15.58 -4.69
C VAL A 19 -0.21 -15.10 -4.51
N GLN A 20 0.22 -14.07 -5.27
CA GLN A 20 1.57 -13.51 -5.17
C GLN A 20 1.60 -12.43 -4.10
N ASN A 21 2.53 -12.56 -3.15
CA ASN A 21 2.91 -11.50 -2.23
C ASN A 21 4.03 -10.64 -2.82
N THR A 22 4.04 -9.35 -2.53
CA THR A 22 5.03 -8.38 -3.00
C THR A 22 5.48 -7.43 -1.89
N GLY A 23 5.54 -7.93 -0.66
CA GLY A 23 5.88 -7.11 0.51
C GLY A 23 7.30 -6.54 0.54
N LEU A 24 8.21 -7.09 -0.26
CA LEU A 24 9.59 -6.57 -0.40
C LEU A 24 9.84 -5.83 -1.70
N ASP A 25 8.81 -5.56 -2.51
CA ASP A 25 8.98 -4.71 -3.68
C ASP A 25 9.30 -3.26 -3.26
N GLU A 26 10.24 -2.65 -3.96
CA GLU A 26 10.69 -1.28 -3.68
C GLU A 26 9.69 -0.22 -4.15
N ILE A 27 8.79 -0.58 -5.05
CA ILE A 27 7.83 0.32 -5.67
C ILE A 27 6.41 -0.20 -5.43
N LEU A 28 5.55 0.68 -4.92
CA LEU A 28 4.13 0.42 -4.84
C LEU A 28 3.46 0.71 -6.19
N GLU A 29 2.59 -0.18 -6.62
CA GLU A 29 1.86 -0.03 -7.87
C GLU A 29 0.36 0.19 -7.63
N VAL A 30 -0.20 1.21 -8.27
CA VAL A 30 -1.63 1.42 -8.35
C VAL A 30 -1.98 1.50 -9.82
N SER A 31 -2.65 0.49 -10.33
CA SER A 31 -2.96 0.40 -11.76
C SER A 31 -4.27 -0.29 -12.04
N LYS A 32 -4.79 -0.02 -13.21
CA LYS A 32 -5.94 -0.72 -13.79
C LYS A 32 -5.68 -0.86 -15.28
N VAL A 33 -5.27 -2.05 -15.68
CA VAL A 33 -4.86 -2.34 -17.06
C VAL A 33 -5.82 -3.36 -17.67
N TYR A 34 -6.10 -3.22 -18.95
CA TYR A 34 -6.91 -4.15 -19.71
C TYR A 34 -6.05 -4.85 -20.77
N TYR A 35 -6.06 -6.17 -20.74
CA TYR A 35 -5.44 -7.03 -21.73
C TYR A 35 -6.57 -7.77 -22.49
N GLY A 36 -7.06 -7.18 -23.57
CA GLY A 36 -8.26 -7.69 -24.22
C GLY A 36 -9.47 -7.62 -23.27
N ASN A 37 -10.06 -8.77 -22.96
CA ASN A 37 -11.19 -8.87 -22.02
C ASN A 37 -10.77 -9.07 -20.55
N LEU A 38 -9.47 -9.23 -20.28
CA LEU A 38 -8.95 -9.39 -18.92
C LEU A 38 -8.63 -8.03 -18.34
N LYS A 39 -9.06 -7.83 -17.10
CA LYS A 39 -8.76 -6.64 -16.31
C LYS A 39 -7.78 -7.01 -15.20
N ASP A 40 -6.62 -6.39 -15.20
CA ASP A 40 -5.70 -6.44 -14.08
C ASP A 40 -5.80 -5.16 -13.24
N THR A 41 -5.88 -5.35 -11.92
CA THR A 41 -5.97 -4.26 -10.97
C THR A 41 -4.88 -4.45 -9.93
N ALA A 42 -4.04 -3.44 -9.73
CA ALA A 42 -3.10 -3.37 -8.64
C ALA A 42 -3.58 -2.37 -7.59
N ARG A 43 -3.49 -2.76 -6.32
CA ARG A 43 -3.82 -1.92 -5.16
C ARG A 43 -2.67 -1.93 -4.18
N SER A 44 -2.28 -0.77 -3.70
CA SER A 44 -1.27 -0.64 -2.65
C SER A 44 -1.91 -0.56 -1.29
N LEU A 45 -1.34 -1.31 -0.35
CA LEU A 45 -1.67 -1.25 1.08
C LEU A 45 -0.51 -0.57 1.79
N VAL A 46 -0.81 0.40 2.65
CA VAL A 46 0.20 1.15 3.40
C VAL A 46 -0.26 1.29 4.84
N LYS A 47 0.66 1.10 5.77
CA LYS A 47 0.43 1.32 7.20
C LYS A 47 1.43 2.31 7.77
N PHE A 48 0.95 3.27 8.53
CA PHE A 48 1.74 4.19 9.34
C PHE A 48 1.66 3.79 10.81
N ASP A 49 2.79 3.82 11.52
CA ASP A 49 2.78 3.63 12.96
C ASP A 49 2.44 4.95 13.65
N LEU A 50 1.26 5.00 14.25
CA LEU A 50 0.76 6.17 14.96
C LEU A 50 0.93 6.09 16.48
N ASN A 51 1.62 5.07 17.00
CA ASN A 51 1.69 4.80 18.44
C ASN A 51 2.25 5.98 19.26
N THR A 52 3.16 6.75 18.70
CA THR A 52 3.76 7.91 19.37
C THR A 52 2.98 9.21 19.19
N LEU A 53 2.09 9.27 18.20
CA LEU A 53 1.36 10.49 17.86
C LEU A 53 0.44 11.00 18.98
N PRO A 54 -0.36 10.15 19.66
CA PRO A 54 -1.23 10.61 20.74
C PRO A 54 -0.45 11.29 21.89
N SER A 55 0.70 10.74 22.30
CA SER A 55 1.53 11.35 23.34
C SER A 55 2.15 12.68 22.90
N LYS A 56 2.53 12.81 21.64
CA LYS A 56 3.05 14.07 21.07
C LYS A 56 1.98 15.15 21.00
N LEU A 57 0.76 14.80 20.66
CA LEU A 57 -0.39 15.72 20.65
C LEU A 57 -0.76 16.15 22.08
N SER A 58 -0.85 15.20 23.01
CA SER A 58 -1.24 15.50 24.40
C SER A 58 -0.18 16.33 25.15
N SER A 59 1.09 16.17 24.83
CA SER A 59 2.18 16.98 25.41
C SER A 59 2.30 18.38 24.79
N GLY A 60 1.57 18.68 23.73
CA GLY A 60 1.71 19.91 22.97
C GLY A 60 2.97 20.01 22.10
N ALA A 61 3.76 18.94 22.03
CA ALA A 61 4.95 18.89 21.17
C ALA A 61 4.60 18.96 19.67
N VAL A 62 3.40 18.52 19.31
CA VAL A 62 2.81 18.64 17.97
C VAL A 62 1.40 19.18 18.09
N THR A 63 1.06 20.16 17.26
CA THR A 63 -0.31 20.65 17.12
C THR A 63 -0.79 20.29 15.73
N MET A 64 -1.87 19.53 15.64
CA MET A 64 -2.41 19.10 14.37
C MET A 64 -3.34 20.17 13.80
N SER A 65 -2.88 20.90 12.80
CA SER A 65 -3.71 21.80 11.98
C SER A 65 -4.16 21.14 10.68
N GLU A 66 -3.35 20.24 10.16
CA GLU A 66 -3.58 19.55 8.89
C GLU A 66 -2.88 18.19 8.91
N ALA A 67 -3.44 17.20 8.24
CA ALA A 67 -2.82 15.91 7.99
C ALA A 67 -2.84 15.62 6.48
N GLN A 68 -1.70 15.25 5.93
CA GLN A 68 -1.55 14.95 4.51
C GLN A 68 -0.87 13.59 4.33
N ILE A 69 -1.33 12.83 3.34
CA ILE A 69 -0.61 11.68 2.81
C ILE A 69 0.12 12.14 1.55
N VAL A 70 1.45 12.02 1.56
CA VAL A 70 2.29 12.40 0.42
C VAL A 70 2.72 11.13 -0.29
N ILE A 71 2.35 11.00 -1.54
CA ILE A 71 2.73 9.91 -2.45
C ILE A 71 3.61 10.52 -3.54
N ARG A 72 4.76 9.92 -3.78
CA ARG A 72 5.67 10.35 -4.84
C ARG A 72 5.62 9.37 -6.00
N GLU A 73 5.35 9.88 -7.16
CA GLU A 73 5.45 9.12 -8.41
C GLU A 73 6.91 8.91 -8.77
N THR A 74 7.30 7.66 -9.00
CA THR A 74 8.69 7.30 -9.33
C THR A 74 8.86 6.90 -10.80
N GLN A 75 7.84 6.26 -11.38
CA GLN A 75 7.91 5.76 -12.74
C GLN A 75 6.52 5.81 -13.39
N PRO A 76 6.16 6.93 -14.01
CA PRO A 76 4.90 7.03 -14.74
C PRO A 76 5.02 6.28 -16.08
N SER A 77 4.15 5.31 -16.31
CA SER A 77 3.93 4.77 -17.64
C SER A 77 2.55 5.20 -18.13
N GLU A 78 2.51 5.94 -19.22
CA GLU A 78 1.26 6.39 -19.87
C GLU A 78 0.28 7.10 -18.92
N ILE A 79 0.68 8.26 -18.41
CA ILE A 79 -0.21 9.08 -17.57
C ILE A 79 -1.35 9.61 -18.44
N ALA A 80 -2.57 9.22 -18.11
CA ALA A 80 -3.76 9.84 -18.68
C ALA A 80 -3.83 11.32 -18.31
N LEU A 81 -4.48 12.15 -19.13
CA LEU A 81 -4.64 13.58 -18.90
C LEU A 81 -5.34 13.90 -17.56
N ALA A 82 -6.18 12.98 -17.08
CA ALA A 82 -6.81 13.08 -15.77
C ALA A 82 -7.11 11.68 -15.23
N TYR A 83 -6.76 11.44 -13.96
CA TYR A 83 -7.12 10.22 -13.23
C TYR A 83 -7.41 10.54 -11.77
N SER A 84 -8.11 9.65 -11.10
CA SER A 84 -8.40 9.76 -9.68
C SER A 84 -7.86 8.56 -8.93
N LEU A 85 -7.14 8.80 -7.85
CA LEU A 85 -6.77 7.79 -6.87
C LEU A 85 -7.73 7.83 -5.69
N HIS A 86 -8.23 6.69 -5.27
CA HIS A 86 -9.10 6.57 -4.12
C HIS A 86 -8.33 5.94 -2.96
N ILE A 87 -8.40 6.56 -1.79
CA ILE A 87 -7.78 6.07 -0.56
C ILE A 87 -8.91 5.65 0.38
N HIS A 88 -8.83 4.44 0.89
CA HIS A 88 -9.80 3.87 1.81
C HIS A 88 -9.12 3.35 3.08
N PRO A 89 -9.74 3.51 4.26
CA PRO A 89 -9.23 2.89 5.46
C PRO A 89 -9.38 1.36 5.39
N ILE A 90 -8.42 0.65 5.97
CA ILE A 90 -8.46 -0.81 6.10
C ILE A 90 -8.90 -1.15 7.51
N SER A 91 -9.98 -1.91 7.64
CA SER A 91 -10.59 -2.28 8.93
C SER A 91 -9.98 -3.53 9.58
N GLN A 92 -9.22 -4.31 8.82
CA GLN A 92 -8.62 -5.56 9.30
C GLN A 92 -7.10 -5.49 9.25
N SER A 93 -6.45 -6.21 10.17
CA SER A 93 -4.99 -6.37 10.12
C SER A 93 -4.56 -7.19 8.91
N TRP A 94 -3.39 -6.88 8.38
CA TRP A 94 -2.79 -7.58 7.26
C TRP A 94 -1.28 -7.72 7.46
N GLU A 95 -0.67 -8.68 6.81
CA GLU A 95 0.77 -8.95 6.87
C GLU A 95 1.46 -8.50 5.59
N MET A 96 2.59 -7.82 5.72
CA MET A 96 3.37 -7.33 4.58
C MET A 96 3.93 -8.50 3.74
N GLY A 97 4.51 -9.50 4.41
CA GLY A 97 5.17 -10.61 3.75
C GLY A 97 6.57 -10.27 3.25
N ILE A 98 7.18 -11.25 2.61
CA ILE A 98 8.57 -11.21 2.12
C ILE A 98 8.69 -11.54 0.62
N GLY A 99 7.60 -11.54 -0.12
CA GLY A 99 7.60 -11.82 -1.55
C GLY A 99 8.02 -10.62 -2.39
N THR A 100 8.42 -10.90 -3.62
CA THR A 100 8.67 -9.94 -4.68
C THR A 100 7.95 -10.34 -5.95
N ARG A 101 7.59 -9.37 -6.80
CA ARG A 101 6.73 -9.61 -7.97
C ARG A 101 7.36 -10.54 -9.01
N PHE A 102 8.65 -10.41 -9.23
CA PHE A 102 9.37 -11.06 -10.33
C PHE A 102 10.15 -12.31 -9.94
N ASP A 103 10.13 -12.67 -8.66
CA ASP A 103 10.73 -13.89 -8.14
C ASP A 103 9.73 -15.05 -8.11
N ASN A 104 10.15 -16.15 -7.48
CA ASN A 104 9.25 -17.28 -7.24
C ASN A 104 8.02 -16.81 -6.44
N ILE A 105 6.88 -17.39 -6.76
CA ILE A 105 5.63 -17.08 -6.07
C ILE A 105 5.79 -17.29 -4.57
N SER A 106 5.60 -16.21 -3.81
CA SER A 106 5.52 -16.27 -2.35
C SER A 106 4.09 -15.99 -1.91
N THR A 107 3.57 -16.87 -1.08
CA THR A 107 2.27 -16.75 -0.42
C THR A 107 2.40 -16.24 1.00
N ASP A 108 3.60 -15.88 1.43
CA ASP A 108 3.84 -15.29 2.75
C ASP A 108 3.36 -13.85 2.78
N GLY A 109 2.51 -13.53 3.75
CA GLY A 109 1.88 -12.22 3.85
C GLY A 109 0.59 -12.07 3.03
N CYS A 110 0.14 -10.83 2.85
CA CYS A 110 -1.09 -10.57 2.13
C CYS A 110 -0.91 -10.66 0.60
N THR A 111 -1.98 -11.09 -0.02
CA THR A 111 -2.14 -11.22 -1.47
C THR A 111 -3.52 -10.71 -1.84
N TRP A 112 -3.91 -10.76 -3.11
CA TRP A 112 -5.28 -10.40 -3.49
C TRP A 112 -6.34 -11.26 -2.79
N ASN A 113 -6.06 -12.54 -2.58
CA ASN A 113 -6.99 -13.48 -1.98
C ASN A 113 -6.91 -13.55 -0.45
N TYR A 114 -5.79 -13.14 0.14
CA TYR A 114 -5.52 -13.34 1.57
C TYR A 114 -4.97 -12.06 2.20
N ARG A 115 -5.38 -11.76 3.44
CA ARG A 115 -4.85 -10.65 4.24
C ARG A 115 -3.55 -11.00 4.99
N ALA A 116 -3.30 -12.30 5.18
CA ALA A 116 -2.13 -12.86 5.84
C ALA A 116 -1.86 -14.25 5.27
N SER A 117 -0.71 -14.84 5.57
CA SER A 117 -0.36 -16.20 5.10
C SER A 117 -1.47 -17.20 5.42
N GLY A 118 -2.16 -17.71 4.37
CA GLY A 118 -3.23 -18.69 4.49
C GLY A 118 -4.53 -18.21 5.13
N SER A 119 -4.73 -16.90 5.35
CA SER A 119 -5.91 -16.33 5.99
C SER A 119 -6.63 -15.33 5.08
N LYS A 120 -7.94 -15.56 4.86
CA LYS A 120 -8.82 -14.63 4.13
C LYS A 120 -9.24 -13.43 4.97
#